data_346794fea9b9cc4f4d96e24c378752fd
#
_entry.id   346794fea9b9cc4f4d96e24c378752fd
#
_cell.length_a   1.000
_cell.length_b   1.000
_cell.length_c   1.000
_cell.angle_alpha   90.00
_cell.angle_beta   90.00
_cell.angle_gamma   90.00
#
_symmetry.space_group_name_H-M   'P 1'
#
loop_
_entity.id
_entity.type
_entity.pdbx_description
1 polymer ?
#
loop_
_entity_poly.entity_id
_entity_poly.type
_entity_poly.pdbx_seq_one_letter_code
_entity_poly.pdbx_strand_id
1 'polypeptide(L)' 'MLSKGQKINDRYEIIKTIGEGGMANVYLANDTILDRKVAIKVLRGDLSNDEKFII' A
#
# COMPACT_ATOMS: atom_id res chain seq x y z
N MET A 1 5.57 3.86 6.91
CA MET A 1 4.90 4.47 5.74
C MET A 1 5.59 4.01 4.46
N LEU A 2 4.82 3.72 3.44
CA LEU A 2 5.37 3.27 2.16
C LEU A 2 5.82 4.47 1.33
N SER A 3 6.90 4.31 0.61
CA SER A 3 7.49 5.36 -0.20
C SER A 3 7.39 5.02 -1.69
N LYS A 4 7.38 6.07 -2.52
CA LYS A 4 7.40 5.91 -3.97
C LYS A 4 8.54 5.01 -4.39
N GLY A 5 8.25 4.04 -5.24
CA GLY A 5 9.22 3.08 -5.74
C GLY A 5 9.41 1.84 -4.87
N GLN A 6 8.87 1.86 -3.64
CA GLN A 6 8.94 0.68 -2.78
C GLN A 6 8.04 -0.42 -3.32
N LYS A 7 8.50 -1.65 -3.27
CA LYS A 7 7.74 -2.79 -3.78
C LYS A 7 7.26 -3.66 -2.63
N ILE A 8 5.97 -4.02 -2.65
CA ILE A 8 5.34 -4.89 -1.66
C ILE A 8 5.11 -6.26 -2.28
N ASN A 9 5.40 -7.32 -1.53
CA ASN A 9 5.26 -8.71 -1.98
C ASN A 9 5.98 -8.98 -3.30
N ASP A 10 7.04 -8.24 -3.56
CA ASP A 10 7.81 -8.36 -4.80
C ASP A 10 6.92 -8.24 -6.05
N ARG A 11 5.83 -7.49 -5.93
CA ARG A 11 4.82 -7.37 -6.99
C ARG A 11 4.30 -5.95 -7.17
N TYR A 12 3.91 -5.27 -6.08
CA TYR A 12 3.23 -3.98 -6.16
C TYR A 12 4.21 -2.85 -5.92
N GLU A 13 4.46 -2.05 -6.92
CA GLU A 13 5.35 -0.90 -6.81
C GLU A 13 4.55 0.35 -6.47
N ILE A 14 4.89 0.99 -5.36
CA ILE A 14 4.17 2.16 -4.88
C ILE A 14 4.45 3.35 -5.79
N ILE A 15 3.38 4.02 -6.25
CA ILE A 15 3.47 5.21 -7.08
C ILE A 15 3.33 6.45 -6.22
N LYS A 16 2.27 6.53 -5.42
CA LYS A 16 2.03 7.68 -4.55
C LYS A 16 0.98 7.35 -3.50
N THR A 17 0.92 8.17 -2.45
CA THR A 17 -0.16 8.13 -1.46
C THR A 17 -1.37 8.85 -2.03
N ILE A 18 -2.55 8.23 -2.00
CA ILE A 18 -3.78 8.84 -2.49
C ILE A 18 -4.82 9.05 -1.40
N GLY A 19 -4.57 8.58 -0.18
CA GLY A 19 -5.44 8.82 0.96
C GLY A 19 -4.69 8.59 2.25
N GLU A 20 -4.98 9.44 3.24
CA GLU A 20 -4.41 9.30 4.57
C GLU A 20 -5.51 9.41 5.61
N GLY A 21 -5.45 8.55 6.61
CA GLY A 21 -6.37 8.57 7.73
C GLY A 21 -5.68 8.15 9.01
N GLY A 22 -6.37 8.24 10.13
CA GLY A 22 -5.80 7.89 11.42
C GLY A 22 -5.41 6.44 11.55
N MET A 23 -6.13 5.54 10.88
CA MET A 23 -5.94 4.10 11.02
C MET A 23 -5.54 3.40 9.72
N ALA A 24 -5.53 4.13 8.63
CA ALA A 24 -5.22 3.53 7.34
C ALA A 24 -4.65 4.58 6.39
N ASN A 25 -3.81 4.12 5.49
CA ASN A 25 -3.33 4.91 4.36
C ASN A 25 -3.67 4.15 3.09
N VAL A 26 -3.96 4.88 2.02
CA VAL A 26 -4.25 4.28 0.72
C VAL A 26 -3.19 4.75 -0.28
N TYR A 27 -2.63 3.80 -0.99
CA TYR A 27 -1.57 4.06 -1.97
C TYR A 27 -2.02 3.64 -3.35
N LEU A 28 -1.62 4.41 -4.34
CA LEU A 28 -1.68 3.98 -5.73
C LEU A 28 -0.42 3.17 -6.01
N ALA A 29 -0.57 2.02 -6.60
CA ALA A 29 0.56 1.16 -6.93
C ALA A 29 0.38 0.53 -8.30
N ASN A 30 1.48 0.11 -8.88
CA ASN A 30 1.48 -0.65 -10.12
C ASN A 30 1.66 -2.14 -9.80
N ASP A 31 0.70 -2.96 -10.27
CA ASP A 31 0.83 -4.41 -10.20
C ASP A 31 1.74 -4.84 -11.34
N THR A 32 2.97 -5.19 -11.00
CA THR A 32 3.99 -5.50 -12.00
C THR A 32 3.79 -6.86 -12.66
N ILE A 33 2.96 -7.72 -12.10
CA ILE A 33 2.67 -9.02 -12.68
C ILE A 33 1.56 -8.91 -13.73
N LEU A 34 0.47 -8.21 -13.39
CA LEU A 34 -0.67 -8.06 -14.28
C LEU A 34 -0.63 -6.75 -15.08
N ASP A 35 0.41 -5.93 -14.87
CA ASP A 35 0.61 -4.67 -15.56
C ASP A 35 -0.63 -3.77 -15.51
N ARG A 36 -1.09 -3.51 -14.29
CA ARG A 36 -2.26 -2.66 -14.04
C ARG A 36 -2.06 -1.85 -12.77
N LYS A 37 -2.77 -0.74 -12.65
CA LYS A 37 -2.75 0.05 -11.42
C LYS A 37 -3.78 -0.46 -10.44
N VAL A 38 -3.41 -0.45 -9.17
CA VAL A 38 -4.26 -0.90 -8.07
C VAL A 38 -4.17 0.08 -6.91
N ALA A 39 -5.20 0.07 -6.06
CA ALA A 39 -5.17 0.80 -4.81
C ALA A 39 -4.85 -0.19 -3.69
N ILE A 40 -3.90 0.16 -2.84
CA ILE A 40 -3.52 -0.66 -1.70
C ILE A 40 -3.85 0.10 -0.43
N LYS A 41 -4.74 -0.47 0.38
CA LYS A 41 -5.08 0.08 1.68
C LYS A 41 -4.24 -0.62 2.73
N VAL A 42 -3.48 0.17 3.49
CA VAL A 42 -2.66 -0.34 4.59
C VAL A 42 -3.34 0.02 5.88
N LEU A 43 -3.78 -1.00 6.62
CA LEU A 43 -4.43 -0.85 7.91
C LEU A 43 -3.38 -1.01 9.01
N ARG A 44 -3.40 -0.09 9.98
CA ARG A 44 -2.51 -0.18 11.14
C ARG A 44 -3.32 -0.62 12.36
N GLY A 45 -2.77 -1.58 13.11
CA GLY A 45 -3.35 -1.99 14.38
C GLY A 45 -2.79 -1.14 15.51
N ASP A 46 -3.64 -0.71 16.43
CA ASP A 46 -3.23 0.17 17.53
C ASP A 46 -2.33 -0.53 18.56
N LEU A 47 -2.56 -1.81 18.78
CA LEU A 47 -1.91 -2.56 19.83
C LEU A 47 -0.91 -3.60 19.34
N SER A 48 -0.86 -3.80 18.03
CA SER A 48 0.13 -4.66 17.41
C SER A 48 0.77 -3.87 16.29
N ASN A 49 2.00 -4.06 16.03
CA ASN A 49 2.66 -3.39 14.91
C ASN A 49 2.33 -4.07 13.56
N ASP A 50 1.27 -4.86 13.54
CA ASP A 50 0.88 -5.57 12.33
C ASP A 50 0.20 -4.63 11.35
N GLU A 51 0.68 -4.62 10.14
CA GLU A 51 0.08 -3.90 9.02
C GLU A 51 -0.64 -4.91 8.14
N LYS A 52 -1.83 -4.53 7.68
CA LYS A 52 -2.59 -5.36 6.76
C LYS A 52 -2.73 -4.62 5.45
N PHE A 53 -2.49 -5.33 4.37
CA PHE A 53 -2.57 -4.79 3.01
C PHE A 53 -3.82 -5.33 2.32
N ILE A 54 -4.65 -4.43 1.81
CA ILE A 54 -5.86 -4.78 1.07
C ILE A 54 -5.75 -4.17 -0.32
N ILE A 55 -5.82 -5.00 -1.31
CA ILE A 55 -5.64 -4.59 -2.71
C ILE A 55 -6.98 -4.56 -3.43
#